data_b916e007a17c7150d7d5fdaa2095954d
#
_entry.id   b916e007a17c7150d7d5fdaa2095954d
#
_cell.length_a   1.000
_cell.length_b   1.000
_cell.length_c   1.000
_cell.angle_alpha   90.00
_cell.angle_beta   90.00
_cell.angle_gamma   90.00
#
_symmetry.space_group_name_H-M   'P 1'
#
loop_
_entity.id
_entity.type
_entity.pdbx_description
1 polymer ?
#
loop_
_entity_poly.entity_id
_entity_poly.type
_entity_poly.pdbx_seq_one_letter_code
_entity_poly.pdbx_strand_id
1 'polypeptide(L)'
;MKKFQNPFKKLTVFEWCLWGVSMTGVLLAFLIPAEKDIPSLIASLIGVTALIFVAKGMVIGQVLTVAFAIAYGIVSWAQRYYGEMITYLCMSAPMAISAIVSWLKHPYKDSGEVKTKRLSAKEWVFLSLAAVIVSVVFSFLLEALGNANLIVSTLSVTTSFFAASLTFLRSPYYAIAYAANDGVLIALWIYSAVSNISYLPMVLCFVMFLFNDLYGFYSWKRMEKRQSSEP
;
A
#
# COMPACT_ATOMS: atom_id res chain seq x y z
N MET A 1 31.38 0.21 -5.28
CA MET A 1 30.05 -0.25 -5.75
C MET A 1 29.54 -1.30 -4.75
N LYS A 2 28.50 -1.01 -3.95
CA LYS A 2 27.89 -2.03 -3.05
C LYS A 2 27.31 -3.14 -3.95
N LYS A 3 27.74 -4.40 -3.75
CA LYS A 3 27.18 -5.56 -4.47
C LYS A 3 25.66 -5.58 -4.28
N PHE A 4 24.91 -5.61 -5.37
CA PHE A 4 23.46 -5.78 -5.37
C PHE A 4 23.14 -7.14 -4.71
N GLN A 5 22.73 -7.09 -3.44
CA GLN A 5 22.33 -8.32 -2.73
C GLN A 5 20.89 -8.64 -3.09
N ASN A 6 20.64 -9.88 -3.47
CA ASN A 6 19.29 -10.35 -3.77
C ASN A 6 18.39 -10.12 -2.53
N PRO A 7 17.34 -9.27 -2.62
CA PRO A 7 16.50 -8.90 -1.50
C PRO A 7 15.73 -10.10 -0.91
N PHE A 8 15.41 -11.09 -1.74
CA PHE A 8 14.73 -12.32 -1.29
C PHE A 8 15.54 -13.15 -0.29
N LYS A 9 16.88 -13.09 -0.33
CA LYS A 9 17.74 -13.78 0.65
C LYS A 9 17.61 -13.22 2.07
N LYS A 10 17.00 -12.05 2.24
CA LYS A 10 16.78 -11.41 3.54
C LYS A 10 15.44 -11.79 4.17
N LEU A 11 14.58 -12.51 3.47
CA LEU A 11 13.29 -12.94 3.99
C LEU A 11 13.48 -14.08 5.00
N THR A 12 12.78 -13.96 6.13
CA THR A 12 12.65 -15.05 7.11
C THR A 12 11.70 -16.12 6.60
N VAL A 13 11.71 -17.30 7.23
CA VAL A 13 10.78 -18.39 6.88
C VAL A 13 9.32 -17.93 6.97
N PHE A 14 8.96 -17.19 8.02
CA PHE A 14 7.61 -16.62 8.17
C PHE A 14 7.24 -15.69 7.00
N GLU A 15 8.15 -14.81 6.60
CA GLU A 15 7.91 -13.88 5.49
C GLU A 15 7.78 -14.61 4.14
N TRP A 16 8.54 -15.69 3.94
CA TRP A 16 8.37 -16.56 2.80
C TRP A 16 7.01 -17.25 2.78
N CYS A 17 6.55 -17.74 3.96
CA CYS A 17 5.22 -18.34 4.09
C CYS A 17 4.12 -17.31 3.83
N LEU A 18 4.21 -16.11 4.44
CA LEU A 18 3.24 -15.04 4.26
C LEU A 18 3.16 -14.60 2.78
N TRP A 19 4.31 -14.39 2.14
CA TRP A 19 4.38 -14.06 0.71
C TRP A 19 3.80 -15.18 -0.16
N GLY A 20 4.18 -16.44 0.11
CA GLY A 20 3.70 -17.60 -0.64
C GLY A 20 2.19 -17.81 -0.50
N VAL A 21 1.63 -17.68 0.71
CA VAL A 21 0.18 -17.74 0.96
C VAL A 21 -0.54 -16.62 0.23
N SER A 22 -0.02 -15.39 0.29
CA SER A 22 -0.62 -14.24 -0.38
C SER A 22 -0.59 -14.41 -1.91
N MET A 23 0.54 -14.85 -2.48
CA MET A 23 0.66 -15.15 -3.93
C MET A 23 -0.32 -16.24 -4.36
N THR A 24 -0.39 -17.34 -3.58
CA THR A 24 -1.32 -18.45 -3.85
C THR A 24 -2.77 -17.98 -3.75
N GLY A 25 -3.11 -17.18 -2.73
CA GLY A 25 -4.45 -16.62 -2.55
C GLY A 25 -4.89 -15.78 -3.75
N VAL A 26 -4.01 -14.88 -4.24
CA VAL A 26 -4.27 -14.07 -5.44
C VAL A 26 -4.44 -14.94 -6.69
N LEU A 27 -3.57 -15.95 -6.88
CA LEU A 27 -3.67 -16.88 -8.02
C LEU A 27 -4.96 -17.69 -7.98
N LEU A 28 -5.34 -18.23 -6.83
CA LEU A 28 -6.60 -18.96 -6.68
C LEU A 28 -7.80 -18.06 -6.93
N ALA A 29 -7.79 -16.83 -6.42
CA ALA A 29 -8.82 -15.84 -6.68
C ALA A 29 -8.99 -15.55 -8.17
N PHE A 30 -7.88 -15.43 -8.90
CA PHE A 30 -7.90 -15.23 -10.36
C PHE A 30 -8.53 -16.40 -11.13
N LEU A 31 -8.52 -17.61 -10.59
CA LEU A 31 -9.12 -18.77 -11.25
C LEU A 31 -10.65 -18.83 -11.13
N ILE A 32 -11.26 -18.09 -10.18
CA ILE A 32 -12.69 -18.14 -9.89
C ILE A 32 -13.56 -17.57 -11.02
N PRO A 33 -13.32 -16.32 -11.51
CA PRO A 33 -14.12 -15.76 -12.60
C PRO A 33 -13.90 -16.51 -13.93
N ALA A 34 -14.96 -16.63 -14.74
CA ALA A 34 -14.86 -17.21 -16.07
C ALA A 34 -14.00 -16.34 -16.99
N GLU A 35 -14.18 -15.02 -16.95
CA GLU A 35 -13.34 -14.06 -17.66
C GLU A 35 -12.08 -13.73 -16.83
N LYS A 36 -10.94 -13.79 -17.50
CA LYS A 36 -9.63 -13.62 -16.85
C LYS A 36 -9.08 -12.21 -17.07
N ASP A 37 -9.02 -11.44 -16.01
CA ASP A 37 -8.41 -10.11 -16.01
C ASP A 37 -6.90 -10.20 -15.67
N ILE A 38 -6.10 -10.39 -16.71
CA ILE A 38 -4.63 -10.50 -16.60
C ILE A 38 -3.98 -9.22 -16.02
N PRO A 39 -4.37 -7.99 -16.42
CA PRO A 39 -3.84 -6.78 -15.79
C PRO A 39 -4.05 -6.72 -14.26
N SER A 40 -5.24 -7.07 -13.77
CA SER A 40 -5.53 -7.13 -12.33
C SER A 40 -4.67 -8.19 -11.62
N LEU A 41 -4.46 -9.35 -12.24
CA LEU A 41 -3.55 -10.36 -11.70
C LEU A 41 -2.13 -9.82 -11.55
N ILE A 42 -1.58 -9.23 -12.62
CA ILE A 42 -0.21 -8.67 -12.59
C ILE A 42 -0.09 -7.60 -11.52
N ALA A 43 -1.03 -6.67 -11.44
CA ALA A 43 -1.06 -5.63 -10.42
C ALA A 43 -1.05 -6.26 -9.02
N SER A 44 -1.92 -7.23 -8.74
CA SER A 44 -2.03 -7.89 -7.44
C SER A 44 -0.75 -8.62 -7.03
N LEU A 45 -0.09 -9.33 -7.96
CA LEU A 45 1.18 -10.03 -7.69
C LEU A 45 2.32 -9.06 -7.40
N ILE A 46 2.38 -7.93 -8.11
CA ILE A 46 3.34 -6.84 -7.83
C ILE A 46 3.05 -6.26 -6.44
N GLY A 47 1.78 -5.97 -6.13
CA GLY A 47 1.37 -5.39 -4.84
C GLY A 47 1.74 -6.27 -3.65
N VAL A 48 1.37 -7.55 -3.66
CA VAL A 48 1.74 -8.52 -2.61
C VAL A 48 3.26 -8.58 -2.43
N THR A 49 4.01 -8.57 -3.53
CA THR A 49 5.48 -8.61 -3.46
C THR A 49 6.05 -7.29 -2.93
N ALA A 50 5.43 -6.15 -3.24
CA ALA A 50 5.82 -4.86 -2.70
C ALA A 50 5.69 -4.83 -1.17
N LEU A 51 4.54 -5.29 -0.64
CA LEU A 51 4.22 -5.21 0.78
C LEU A 51 5.21 -5.97 1.66
N ILE A 52 5.67 -7.16 1.25
CA ILE A 52 6.64 -7.92 2.05
C ILE A 52 7.98 -7.18 2.18
N PHE A 53 8.43 -6.49 1.12
CA PHE A 53 9.66 -5.69 1.18
C PHE A 53 9.46 -4.35 1.88
N VAL A 54 8.28 -3.75 1.80
CA VAL A 54 7.90 -2.58 2.61
C VAL A 54 7.90 -2.94 4.09
N ALA A 55 7.33 -4.09 4.47
CA ALA A 55 7.34 -4.60 5.84
C ALA A 55 8.76 -4.82 6.39
N LYS A 56 9.75 -5.03 5.52
CA LYS A 56 11.18 -5.09 5.88
C LYS A 56 11.90 -3.74 5.87
N GLY A 57 11.20 -2.65 5.56
CA GLY A 57 11.82 -1.33 5.44
C GLY A 57 12.82 -1.23 4.28
N MET A 58 12.68 -2.04 3.23
CA MET A 58 13.58 -2.08 2.09
C MET A 58 13.06 -1.19 0.96
N VAL A 59 13.95 -0.37 0.38
CA VAL A 59 13.60 0.58 -0.72
C VAL A 59 12.97 -0.12 -1.92
N ILE A 60 13.35 -1.36 -2.22
CA ILE A 60 12.77 -2.14 -3.32
C ILE A 60 11.24 -2.30 -3.16
N GLY A 61 10.74 -2.37 -1.92
CA GLY A 61 9.31 -2.37 -1.65
C GLY A 61 8.61 -1.14 -2.21
N GLN A 62 9.20 0.06 -2.00
CA GLN A 62 8.63 1.31 -2.55
C GLN A 62 8.73 1.39 -4.07
N VAL A 63 9.80 0.84 -4.68
CA VAL A 63 9.89 0.74 -6.15
C VAL A 63 8.76 -0.13 -6.71
N LEU A 64 8.50 -1.27 -6.09
CA LEU A 64 7.38 -2.13 -6.45
C LEU A 64 6.02 -1.48 -6.17
N THR A 65 5.91 -0.66 -5.11
CA THR A 65 4.69 0.13 -4.83
C THR A 65 4.39 1.13 -5.95
N VAL A 66 5.42 1.78 -6.51
CA VAL A 66 5.24 2.66 -7.70
C VAL A 66 4.73 1.84 -8.89
N ALA A 67 5.34 0.68 -9.16
CA ALA A 67 4.91 -0.20 -10.25
C ALA A 67 3.46 -0.69 -10.03
N PHE A 68 3.11 -1.06 -8.80
CA PHE A 68 1.75 -1.42 -8.41
C PHE A 68 0.77 -0.27 -8.64
N ALA A 69 1.09 0.94 -8.17
CA ALA A 69 0.22 2.10 -8.29
C ALA A 69 -0.08 2.44 -9.77
N ILE A 70 0.91 2.32 -10.65
CA ILE A 70 0.73 2.50 -12.10
C ILE A 70 -0.16 1.40 -12.67
N ALA A 71 0.14 0.13 -12.38
CA ALA A 71 -0.63 -1.01 -12.89
C ALA A 71 -2.09 -0.96 -12.38
N TYR A 72 -2.29 -0.69 -11.10
CA TYR A 72 -3.62 -0.56 -10.50
C TYR A 72 -4.39 0.65 -11.04
N GLY A 73 -3.71 1.77 -11.29
CA GLY A 73 -4.30 2.94 -11.93
C GLY A 73 -4.82 2.63 -13.35
N ILE A 74 -4.07 1.85 -14.13
CA ILE A 74 -4.50 1.37 -15.46
C ILE A 74 -5.73 0.46 -15.34
N VAL A 75 -5.71 -0.50 -14.41
CA VAL A 75 -6.85 -1.38 -14.14
C VAL A 75 -8.08 -0.56 -13.73
N SER A 76 -7.92 0.38 -12.83
CA SER A 76 -9.00 1.24 -12.35
C SER A 76 -9.59 2.08 -13.46
N TRP A 77 -8.77 2.58 -14.39
CA TRP A 77 -9.26 3.29 -15.58
C TRP A 77 -10.10 2.39 -16.49
N ALA A 78 -9.62 1.20 -16.79
CA ALA A 78 -10.35 0.23 -17.63
C ALA A 78 -11.72 -0.15 -17.01
N GLN A 79 -11.77 -0.22 -15.67
CA GLN A 79 -12.98 -0.49 -14.89
C GLN A 79 -13.84 0.75 -14.64
N ARG A 80 -13.46 1.93 -15.16
CA ARG A 80 -14.11 3.24 -14.94
C ARG A 80 -14.14 3.69 -13.48
N TYR A 81 -13.23 3.18 -12.64
CA TYR A 81 -13.02 3.67 -11.27
C TYR A 81 -12.05 4.86 -11.28
N TYR A 82 -12.52 5.98 -11.81
CA TYR A 82 -11.70 7.18 -12.01
C TYR A 82 -11.16 7.76 -10.70
N GLY A 83 -11.92 7.63 -9.61
CA GLY A 83 -11.47 8.03 -8.28
C GLY A 83 -10.23 7.27 -7.84
N GLU A 84 -10.27 5.93 -7.92
CA GLU A 84 -9.12 5.09 -7.60
C GLU A 84 -7.95 5.36 -8.55
N MET A 85 -8.21 5.47 -9.86
CA MET A 85 -7.18 5.82 -10.85
C MET A 85 -6.43 7.10 -10.46
N ILE A 86 -7.14 8.19 -10.17
CA ILE A 86 -6.52 9.47 -9.79
C ILE A 86 -5.79 9.35 -8.46
N THR A 87 -6.38 8.67 -7.48
CA THR A 87 -5.74 8.45 -6.17
C THR A 87 -4.41 7.72 -6.33
N TYR A 88 -4.36 6.65 -7.13
CA TYR A 88 -3.13 5.88 -7.29
C TYR A 88 -2.10 6.56 -8.18
N LEU A 89 -2.51 7.19 -9.29
CA LEU A 89 -1.56 7.83 -10.22
C LEU A 89 -1.10 9.20 -9.75
N CYS A 90 -2.01 10.02 -9.18
CA CYS A 90 -1.71 11.42 -8.83
C CYS A 90 -1.33 11.61 -7.35
N MET A 91 -1.59 10.65 -6.47
CA MET A 91 -1.23 10.73 -5.06
C MET A 91 -0.29 9.59 -4.66
N SER A 92 -0.71 8.32 -4.78
CA SER A 92 0.05 7.18 -4.24
C SER A 92 1.39 6.99 -4.95
N ALA A 93 1.46 7.06 -6.29
CA ALA A 93 2.70 6.90 -7.03
C ALA A 93 3.72 8.03 -6.74
N PRO A 94 3.36 9.33 -6.79
CA PRO A 94 4.26 10.42 -6.41
C PRO A 94 4.74 10.32 -4.95
N MET A 95 3.86 9.92 -4.03
CA MET A 95 4.24 9.74 -2.62
C MET A 95 5.19 8.55 -2.42
N ALA A 96 4.98 7.44 -3.13
CA ALA A 96 5.91 6.30 -3.12
C ALA A 96 7.28 6.68 -3.70
N ILE A 97 7.33 7.47 -4.77
CA ILE A 97 8.60 8.04 -5.30
C ILE A 97 9.28 8.91 -4.25
N SER A 98 8.52 9.77 -3.57
CA SER A 98 9.04 10.60 -2.47
C SER A 98 9.55 9.73 -1.31
N ALA A 99 8.87 8.63 -1.00
CA ALA A 99 9.31 7.66 0.00
C ALA A 99 10.61 6.97 -0.41
N ILE A 100 10.79 6.59 -1.70
CA ILE A 100 12.08 6.06 -2.20
C ILE A 100 13.21 7.04 -1.88
N VAL A 101 13.05 8.32 -2.23
CA VAL A 101 14.06 9.35 -1.96
C VAL A 101 14.31 9.51 -0.45
N SER A 102 13.24 9.54 0.35
CA SER A 102 13.34 9.63 1.81
C SER A 102 14.10 8.44 2.40
N TRP A 103 13.78 7.21 1.97
CA TRP A 103 14.38 5.99 2.49
C TRP A 103 15.84 5.85 2.08
N LEU A 104 16.20 6.23 0.85
CA LEU A 104 17.59 6.25 0.38
C LEU A 104 18.46 7.25 1.15
N LYS A 105 17.88 8.38 1.59
CA LYS A 105 18.58 9.40 2.38
C LYS A 105 18.76 9.03 3.84
N HIS A 106 18.01 8.04 4.34
CA HIS A 106 18.03 7.66 5.75
C HIS A 106 18.19 6.14 5.93
N PRO A 107 19.29 5.55 5.43
CA PRO A 107 19.56 4.15 5.66
C PRO A 107 19.88 3.89 7.13
N TYR A 108 19.50 2.73 7.64
CA TYR A 108 19.92 2.27 8.95
C TYR A 108 21.20 1.43 8.83
N LYS A 109 22.35 2.01 9.19
CA LYS A 109 23.67 1.36 9.08
C LYS A 109 23.85 0.73 7.66
N ASP A 110 24.48 -0.42 7.57
CA ASP A 110 24.63 -1.20 6.32
C ASP A 110 23.60 -2.33 6.17
N SER A 111 22.50 -2.28 6.93
CA SER A 111 21.48 -3.34 6.95
C SER A 111 20.65 -3.43 5.66
N GLY A 112 20.58 -2.34 4.90
CA GLY A 112 19.67 -2.18 3.75
C GLY A 112 18.22 -1.86 4.14
N GLU A 113 17.97 -1.65 5.44
CA GLU A 113 16.69 -1.17 5.99
C GLU A 113 16.72 0.35 6.14
N VAL A 114 15.54 0.95 6.16
CA VAL A 114 15.39 2.38 6.44
C VAL A 114 15.44 2.65 7.95
N LYS A 115 15.96 3.80 8.34
CA LYS A 115 15.89 4.29 9.72
C LYS A 115 14.47 4.76 10.04
N THR A 116 13.84 4.14 11.02
CA THR A 116 12.50 4.51 11.50
C THR A 116 12.51 5.89 12.17
N LYS A 117 11.36 6.56 12.16
CA LYS A 117 11.18 7.87 12.79
C LYS A 117 9.93 7.86 13.67
N ARG A 118 10.07 8.36 14.90
CA ARG A 118 8.94 8.72 15.75
C ARG A 118 8.49 10.12 15.41
N LEU A 119 7.21 10.28 15.13
CA LEU A 119 6.64 11.58 14.85
C LEU A 119 6.40 12.36 16.16
N SER A 120 6.72 13.65 16.13
CA SER A 120 6.35 14.60 17.18
C SER A 120 4.85 14.94 17.12
N ALA A 121 4.31 15.47 18.22
CA ALA A 121 2.91 15.91 18.25
C ALA A 121 2.60 16.96 17.16
N LYS A 122 3.55 17.85 16.88
CA LYS A 122 3.39 18.87 15.82
C LYS A 122 3.27 18.24 14.43
N GLU A 123 4.07 17.19 14.14
CA GLU A 123 3.99 16.46 12.87
C GLU A 123 2.67 15.71 12.72
N TRP A 124 2.15 15.13 13.81
CA TRP A 124 0.82 14.51 13.82
C TRP A 124 -0.29 15.52 13.52
N VAL A 125 -0.26 16.68 14.17
CA VAL A 125 -1.24 17.76 13.93
C VAL A 125 -1.16 18.23 12.47
N PHE A 126 0.05 18.49 11.96
CA PHE A 126 0.25 18.92 10.57
C PHE A 126 -0.27 17.87 9.59
N LEU A 127 0.06 16.59 9.80
CA LEU A 127 -0.41 15.49 8.96
C LEU A 127 -1.94 15.37 8.97
N SER A 128 -2.57 15.51 10.16
CA SER A 128 -4.03 15.46 10.29
C SER A 128 -4.70 16.62 9.54
N LEU A 129 -4.18 17.84 9.67
CA LEU A 129 -4.70 19.00 8.93
C LEU A 129 -4.53 18.83 7.42
N ALA A 130 -3.36 18.36 6.98
CA ALA A 130 -3.12 18.07 5.56
C ALA A 130 -4.08 17.01 5.03
N ALA A 131 -4.35 15.95 5.81
CA ALA A 131 -5.30 14.90 5.43
C ALA A 131 -6.73 15.44 5.28
N VAL A 132 -7.17 16.32 6.19
CA VAL A 132 -8.49 16.98 6.06
C VAL A 132 -8.57 17.81 4.78
N ILE A 133 -7.54 18.61 4.48
CA ILE A 133 -7.50 19.44 3.27
C ILE A 133 -7.56 18.54 2.01
N VAL A 134 -6.72 17.51 1.95
CA VAL A 134 -6.70 16.57 0.82
C VAL A 134 -8.05 15.87 0.68
N SER A 135 -8.67 15.42 1.78
CA SER A 135 -9.99 14.77 1.75
C SER A 135 -11.06 15.68 1.19
N VAL A 136 -11.09 16.95 1.62
CA VAL A 136 -12.06 17.94 1.11
C VAL A 136 -11.84 18.22 -0.38
N VAL A 137 -10.60 18.44 -0.81
CA VAL A 137 -10.28 18.69 -2.22
C VAL A 137 -10.68 17.49 -3.09
N PHE A 138 -10.34 16.27 -2.64
CA PHE A 138 -10.68 15.06 -3.39
C PHE A 138 -12.17 14.76 -3.36
N SER A 139 -12.92 15.08 -2.29
CA SER A 139 -14.38 14.88 -2.30
C SER A 139 -15.05 15.70 -3.40
N PHE A 140 -14.67 16.97 -3.57
CA PHE A 140 -15.18 17.79 -4.69
C PHE A 140 -14.74 17.25 -6.06
N LEU A 141 -13.50 16.78 -6.18
CA LEU A 141 -13.01 16.18 -7.42
C LEU A 141 -13.79 14.92 -7.78
N LEU A 142 -13.99 14.02 -6.81
CA LEU A 142 -14.72 12.76 -7.00
C LEU A 142 -16.19 13.02 -7.32
N GLU A 143 -16.81 14.00 -6.68
CA GLU A 143 -18.17 14.44 -6.99
C GLU A 143 -18.28 14.97 -8.43
N ALA A 144 -17.36 15.83 -8.84
CA ALA A 144 -17.31 16.37 -10.20
C ALA A 144 -17.11 15.29 -11.28
N LEU A 145 -16.44 14.17 -10.93
CA LEU A 145 -16.27 13.00 -11.80
C LEU A 145 -17.47 12.03 -11.78
N GLY A 146 -18.51 12.32 -11.01
CA GLY A 146 -19.69 11.46 -10.90
C GLY A 146 -19.42 10.13 -10.18
N ASN A 147 -18.51 10.11 -9.19
CA ASN A 147 -18.13 8.89 -8.48
C ASN A 147 -19.31 8.31 -7.68
N ALA A 148 -19.70 7.07 -7.96
CA ALA A 148 -20.91 6.45 -7.44
C ALA A 148 -20.96 6.29 -5.91
N ASN A 149 -19.78 6.12 -5.25
CA ASN A 149 -19.67 5.86 -3.81
C ASN A 149 -18.81 6.95 -3.14
N LEU A 150 -19.22 8.21 -3.23
CA LEU A 150 -18.45 9.38 -2.84
C LEU A 150 -17.87 9.29 -1.42
N ILE A 151 -18.67 8.88 -0.43
CA ILE A 151 -18.25 8.80 0.98
C ILE A 151 -17.13 7.76 1.14
N VAL A 152 -17.35 6.55 0.62
CA VAL A 152 -16.37 5.45 0.76
C VAL A 152 -15.08 5.78 0.00
N SER A 153 -15.18 6.33 -1.20
CA SER A 153 -14.01 6.75 -1.99
C SER A 153 -13.24 7.91 -1.33
N THR A 154 -13.94 8.89 -0.73
CA THR A 154 -13.29 9.96 0.03
C THR A 154 -12.56 9.40 1.26
N LEU A 155 -13.17 8.42 1.95
CA LEU A 155 -12.51 7.75 3.08
C LEU A 155 -11.28 6.95 2.63
N SER A 156 -11.34 6.28 1.47
CA SER A 156 -10.18 5.60 0.85
C SER A 156 -9.06 6.59 0.56
N VAL A 157 -9.35 7.74 -0.05
CA VAL A 157 -8.36 8.80 -0.28
C VAL A 157 -7.73 9.27 1.04
N THR A 158 -8.54 9.50 2.06
CA THR A 158 -8.06 9.97 3.38
C THR A 158 -7.09 8.99 4.00
N THR A 159 -7.47 7.71 4.07
CA THR A 159 -6.65 6.64 4.66
C THR A 159 -5.40 6.38 3.84
N SER A 160 -5.48 6.39 2.51
CA SER A 160 -4.34 6.28 1.60
C SER A 160 -3.35 7.43 1.78
N PHE A 161 -3.84 8.68 1.91
CA PHE A 161 -2.98 9.83 2.14
C PHE A 161 -2.22 9.72 3.46
N PHE A 162 -2.92 9.32 4.53
CA PHE A 162 -2.28 9.07 5.83
C PHE A 162 -1.20 8.00 5.72
N ALA A 163 -1.52 6.87 5.13
CA ALA A 163 -0.63 5.74 4.99
C ALA A 163 0.62 6.11 4.18
N ALA A 164 0.45 6.71 3.01
CA ALA A 164 1.54 7.13 2.15
C ALA A 164 2.42 8.21 2.81
N SER A 165 1.81 9.18 3.51
CA SER A 165 2.56 10.20 4.26
C SER A 165 3.37 9.61 5.40
N LEU A 166 2.80 8.69 6.18
CA LEU A 166 3.50 7.99 7.25
C LEU A 166 4.64 7.12 6.71
N THR A 167 4.47 6.53 5.53
CA THR A 167 5.52 5.78 4.81
C THR A 167 6.68 6.70 4.42
N PHE A 168 6.38 7.85 3.82
CA PHE A 168 7.38 8.88 3.51
C PHE A 168 8.13 9.35 4.75
N LEU A 169 7.41 9.56 5.85
CA LEU A 169 7.96 9.96 7.16
C LEU A 169 8.64 8.80 7.90
N ARG A 170 8.61 7.59 7.38
CA ARG A 170 9.26 6.39 7.94
C ARG A 170 8.71 6.01 9.32
N SER A 171 7.43 6.24 9.54
CA SER A 171 6.74 5.92 10.78
C SER A 171 6.16 4.50 10.75
N PRO A 172 6.33 3.68 11.81
CA PRO A 172 5.70 2.36 11.90
C PRO A 172 4.18 2.35 11.74
N TYR A 173 3.54 3.47 12.02
CA TYR A 173 2.08 3.61 11.93
C TYR A 173 1.55 3.64 10.50
N TYR A 174 2.42 3.70 9.48
CA TYR A 174 2.02 3.61 8.07
C TYR A 174 1.20 2.35 7.81
N ALA A 175 1.60 1.23 8.41
CA ALA A 175 1.00 -0.06 8.16
C ALA A 175 -0.42 -0.17 8.75
N ILE A 176 -0.67 0.44 9.92
CA ILE A 176 -2.04 0.54 10.47
C ILE A 176 -2.92 1.44 9.60
N ALA A 177 -2.37 2.52 9.05
CA ALA A 177 -3.11 3.39 8.14
C ALA A 177 -3.46 2.66 6.82
N TYR A 178 -2.53 1.85 6.27
CA TYR A 178 -2.83 0.99 5.13
C TYR A 178 -3.82 -0.11 5.48
N ALA A 179 -3.68 -0.78 6.63
CA ALA A 179 -4.67 -1.78 7.08
C ALA A 179 -6.09 -1.18 7.19
N ALA A 180 -6.21 0.08 7.66
CA ALA A 180 -7.49 0.79 7.66
C ALA A 180 -7.99 1.07 6.23
N ASN A 181 -7.10 1.47 5.32
CA ASN A 181 -7.41 1.65 3.91
C ASN A 181 -7.86 0.35 3.23
N ASP A 182 -7.17 -0.76 3.52
CA ASP A 182 -7.56 -2.08 3.00
C ASP A 182 -8.97 -2.46 3.44
N GLY A 183 -9.33 -2.18 4.70
CA GLY A 183 -10.70 -2.37 5.19
C GLY A 183 -11.74 -1.57 4.37
N VAL A 184 -11.42 -0.33 4.04
CA VAL A 184 -12.27 0.51 3.17
C VAL A 184 -12.37 -0.06 1.76
N LEU A 185 -11.23 -0.47 1.17
CA LEU A 185 -11.19 -1.04 -0.18
C LEU A 185 -11.86 -2.42 -0.25
N ILE A 186 -11.73 -3.26 0.78
CA ILE A 186 -12.46 -4.52 0.88
C ILE A 186 -13.97 -4.25 0.83
N ALA A 187 -14.47 -3.28 1.61
CA ALA A 187 -15.90 -2.92 1.60
C ALA A 187 -16.33 -2.41 0.21
N LEU A 188 -15.53 -1.56 -0.45
CA LEU A 188 -15.79 -1.05 -1.79
C LEU A 188 -15.87 -2.18 -2.82
N TRP A 189 -14.90 -3.10 -2.80
CA TRP A 189 -14.85 -4.20 -3.77
C TRP A 189 -15.88 -5.30 -3.49
N ILE A 190 -16.26 -5.53 -2.21
CA ILE A 190 -17.41 -6.40 -1.89
C ILE A 190 -18.70 -5.85 -2.52
N TYR A 191 -18.95 -4.54 -2.40
CA TYR A 191 -20.10 -3.92 -3.02
C TYR A 191 -20.12 -4.15 -4.54
N SER A 192 -18.97 -4.03 -5.20
CA SER A 192 -18.83 -4.31 -6.63
C SER A 192 -18.98 -5.81 -6.95
N ALA A 193 -18.44 -6.70 -6.12
CA ALA A 193 -18.48 -8.15 -6.32
C ALA A 193 -19.89 -8.74 -6.16
N VAL A 194 -20.76 -8.13 -5.35
CA VAL A 194 -22.18 -8.51 -5.25
C VAL A 194 -22.89 -8.31 -6.59
N SER A 195 -22.55 -7.27 -7.33
CA SER A 195 -23.12 -6.99 -8.66
C SER A 195 -22.44 -7.81 -9.76
N ASN A 196 -21.15 -8.10 -9.65
CA ASN A 196 -20.39 -8.88 -10.61
C ASN A 196 -19.25 -9.66 -9.90
N ILE A 197 -19.39 -10.98 -9.87
CA ILE A 197 -18.44 -11.90 -9.21
C ILE A 197 -16.99 -11.78 -9.77
N SER A 198 -16.81 -11.22 -10.96
CA SER A 198 -15.50 -10.98 -11.57
C SER A 198 -14.61 -10.06 -10.73
N TYR A 199 -15.18 -9.29 -9.78
CA TYR A 199 -14.45 -8.45 -8.85
C TYR A 199 -13.98 -9.16 -7.57
N LEU A 200 -14.38 -10.41 -7.34
CA LEU A 200 -13.97 -11.19 -6.17
C LEU A 200 -12.41 -11.28 -6.02
N PRO A 201 -11.60 -11.41 -7.08
CA PRO A 201 -10.15 -11.39 -6.97
C PRO A 201 -9.61 -10.12 -6.29
N MET A 202 -10.23 -8.96 -6.51
CA MET A 202 -9.81 -7.70 -5.87
C MET A 202 -10.12 -7.70 -4.37
N VAL A 203 -11.27 -8.24 -3.96
CA VAL A 203 -11.58 -8.43 -2.54
C VAL A 203 -10.51 -9.28 -1.86
N LEU A 204 -10.16 -10.42 -2.45
CA LEU A 204 -9.15 -11.32 -1.89
C LEU A 204 -7.76 -10.70 -1.91
N CYS A 205 -7.42 -9.90 -2.94
CA CYS A 205 -6.19 -9.15 -2.99
C CYS A 205 -6.05 -8.20 -1.78
N PHE A 206 -7.07 -7.38 -1.49
CA PHE A 206 -7.03 -6.46 -0.35
C PHE A 206 -7.11 -7.18 1.00
N VAL A 207 -7.75 -8.34 1.10
CA VAL A 207 -7.65 -9.21 2.28
C VAL A 207 -6.20 -9.67 2.50
N MET A 208 -5.49 -10.08 1.44
CA MET A 208 -4.06 -10.42 1.55
C MET A 208 -3.20 -9.20 1.92
N PHE A 209 -3.53 -8.01 1.38
CA PHE A 209 -2.86 -6.76 1.74
C PHE A 209 -3.03 -6.47 3.23
N LEU A 210 -4.24 -6.56 3.75
CA LEU A 210 -4.54 -6.36 5.17
C LEU A 210 -3.66 -7.24 6.09
N PHE A 211 -3.52 -8.54 5.78
CA PHE A 211 -2.64 -9.42 6.55
C PHE A 211 -1.16 -9.01 6.45
N ASN A 212 -0.70 -8.60 5.27
CA ASN A 212 0.66 -8.13 5.09
C ASN A 212 0.92 -6.81 5.83
N ASP A 213 -0.06 -5.89 5.88
CA ASP A 213 0.09 -4.62 6.58
C ASP A 213 0.03 -4.79 8.10
N LEU A 214 -0.81 -5.68 8.61
CA LEU A 214 -0.76 -6.05 10.03
C LEU A 214 0.60 -6.64 10.42
N TYR A 215 1.17 -7.51 9.58
CA TYR A 215 2.54 -7.98 9.77
C TYR A 215 3.55 -6.84 9.65
N GLY A 216 3.38 -5.94 8.69
CA GLY A 216 4.21 -4.76 8.49
C GLY A 216 4.29 -3.89 9.73
N PHE A 217 3.16 -3.67 10.42
CA PHE A 217 3.14 -2.95 11.69
C PHE A 217 3.99 -3.64 12.77
N TYR A 218 3.79 -4.95 12.95
CA TYR A 218 4.59 -5.73 13.89
C TYR A 218 6.10 -5.65 13.55
N SER A 219 6.46 -5.86 12.30
CA SER A 219 7.85 -5.82 11.82
C SER A 219 8.50 -4.45 12.08
N TRP A 220 7.79 -3.34 11.74
CA TRP A 220 8.31 -2.00 11.92
C TRP A 220 8.39 -1.58 13.40
N LYS A 221 7.45 -2.00 14.25
CA LYS A 221 7.55 -1.77 15.70
C LYS A 221 8.75 -2.51 16.30
N ARG A 222 9.02 -3.72 15.85
CA ARG A 222 10.22 -4.47 16.23
C ARG A 222 11.50 -3.79 15.73
N MET A 223 11.48 -3.30 14.49
CA MET A 223 12.59 -2.53 13.89
C MET A 223 12.84 -1.23 14.68
N GLU A 224 11.80 -0.47 14.99
CA GLU A 224 11.88 0.75 15.80
C GLU A 224 12.51 0.48 17.17
N LYS A 225 12.07 -0.58 17.86
CA LYS A 225 12.62 -0.96 19.16
C LYS A 225 14.12 -1.31 19.06
N ARG A 226 14.51 -2.13 18.06
CA ARG A 226 15.91 -2.49 17.83
C ARG A 226 16.76 -1.27 17.52
N GLN A 227 16.31 -0.39 16.62
CA GLN A 227 17.04 0.81 16.22
C GLN A 227 17.16 1.86 17.33
N SER A 228 16.27 1.87 18.32
CA SER A 228 16.36 2.75 19.48
C SER A 228 17.16 2.19 20.64
N SER A 229 17.44 0.89 20.66
CA SER A 229 18.26 0.24 21.70
C SER A 229 19.75 0.12 21.34
N GLU A 230 20.10 0.37 20.07
CA GLU A 230 21.47 0.38 19.59
C GLU A 230 21.98 1.83 19.47
N PRO A 231 23.01 2.24 20.25
CA PRO A 231 23.59 3.59 20.18
C PRO A 231 24.22 3.92 18.82
#